data_708bdb145e40a313047940b44e1d2dc7
#
_entry.id   708bdb145e40a313047940b44e1d2dc7
#
_cell.length_a   1.000
_cell.length_b   1.000
_cell.length_c   1.000
_cell.angle_alpha   90.00
_cell.angle_beta   90.00
_cell.angle_gamma   90.00
#
_symmetry.space_group_name_H-M   'P 1'
#
loop_
_entity.id
_entity.type
_entity.pdbx_description
1 polymer ?
#
loop_
_entity_poly.entity_id
_entity_poly.type
_entity_poly.pdbx_seq_one_letter_code
_entity_poly.pdbx_strand_id
1 'polypeptide(L)'
;GPEHPGVFSTYDPAQALEAIRAADSQCDYLVVYVHWGIERNTEPEEYQRTMGRQYIDAGADLVVGSHPHVLQEIETYQGKTIAYSLGNFVFGSSIPQTELLKVVLDETGAEISTIACTSSGGYTRLAE
;
A
#
# COMPACT_ATOMS: atom_id res chain seq x y z
N GLY A 1 -8.92 16.56 12.68
CA GLY A 1 -9.79 17.70 12.42
C GLY A 1 -9.05 18.82 11.67
N PRO A 2 -9.71 19.89 11.22
CA PRO A 2 -9.13 20.86 10.29
C PRO A 2 -7.92 21.63 10.84
N GLU A 3 -7.72 21.63 12.12
CA GLU A 3 -6.60 22.34 12.79
C GLU A 3 -5.47 21.39 13.25
N HIS A 4 -5.62 20.09 13.06
CA HIS A 4 -4.65 19.10 13.51
C HIS A 4 -4.37 18.08 12.43
N PRO A 5 -3.10 17.65 12.28
CA PRO A 5 -2.76 16.51 11.43
C PRO A 5 -3.57 15.25 11.81
N GLY A 6 -3.90 14.44 10.84
CA GLY A 6 -4.68 13.23 11.06
C GLY A 6 -4.62 12.29 9.87
N VAL A 7 -5.43 11.24 9.94
CA VAL A 7 -5.59 10.25 8.88
C VAL A 7 -7.07 10.14 8.51
N PHE A 8 -7.35 9.76 7.28
CA PHE A 8 -8.72 9.42 6.87
C PHE A 8 -9.12 8.06 7.44
N SER A 9 -10.36 7.97 7.89
CA SER A 9 -10.92 6.70 8.35
C SER A 9 -11.29 5.82 7.17
N THR A 10 -10.92 4.54 7.22
CA THR A 10 -11.36 3.55 6.24
C THR A 10 -12.82 3.13 6.43
N TYR A 11 -13.42 3.45 7.57
CA TYR A 11 -14.86 3.20 7.82
C TYR A 11 -15.80 4.16 7.07
N ASP A 12 -15.29 5.32 6.66
CA ASP A 12 -16.02 6.24 5.79
C ASP A 12 -15.17 6.50 4.52
N PRO A 13 -15.33 5.67 3.50
CA PRO A 13 -14.53 5.79 2.29
C PRO A 13 -14.83 7.04 1.48
N ALA A 14 -15.98 7.69 1.67
CA ALA A 14 -16.39 8.82 0.85
C ALA A 14 -15.42 10.00 0.96
N GLN A 15 -15.00 10.35 2.17
CA GLN A 15 -14.03 11.42 2.40
C GLN A 15 -12.65 11.08 1.82
N ALA A 16 -12.21 9.83 1.96
CA ALA A 16 -10.94 9.38 1.40
C ALA A 16 -10.96 9.44 -0.13
N LEU A 17 -12.04 8.99 -0.76
CA LEU A 17 -12.19 9.04 -2.22
C LEU A 17 -12.26 10.49 -2.75
N GLU A 18 -12.91 11.39 -2.05
CA GLU A 18 -12.93 12.82 -2.39
C GLU A 18 -11.52 13.43 -2.30
N ALA A 19 -10.79 13.12 -1.23
CA ALA A 19 -9.42 13.58 -1.06
C ALA A 19 -8.48 13.05 -2.14
N ILE A 20 -8.63 11.78 -2.55
CA ILE A 20 -7.85 11.17 -3.64
C ILE A 20 -8.13 11.90 -4.96
N ARG A 21 -9.40 12.14 -5.31
CA ARG A 21 -9.76 12.90 -6.53
C ARG A 21 -9.19 14.31 -6.53
N ALA A 22 -9.23 14.98 -5.37
CA ALA A 22 -8.66 16.32 -5.23
C ALA A 22 -7.13 16.32 -5.36
N ALA A 23 -6.45 15.32 -4.79
CA ALA A 23 -5.00 15.18 -4.86
C ALA A 23 -4.52 14.82 -6.28
N ASP A 24 -5.23 13.93 -6.98
CA ASP A 24 -4.93 13.52 -8.36
C ASP A 24 -4.81 14.73 -9.31
N SER A 25 -5.68 15.72 -9.13
CA SER A 25 -5.63 16.95 -9.92
C SER A 25 -4.43 17.88 -9.64
N GLN A 26 -3.60 17.56 -8.63
CA GLN A 26 -2.53 18.40 -8.13
C GLN A 26 -1.15 17.75 -8.19
N CYS A 27 -1.05 16.54 -8.70
CA CYS A 27 0.22 15.81 -8.79
C CYS A 27 0.29 14.95 -10.06
N ASP A 28 1.49 14.56 -10.44
CA ASP A 28 1.75 13.72 -11.62
C ASP A 28 1.67 12.22 -11.29
N TYR A 29 1.86 11.86 -10.03
CA TYR A 29 1.78 10.48 -9.56
C TYR A 29 1.30 10.44 -8.12
N LEU A 30 0.18 9.75 -7.88
CA LEU A 30 -0.48 9.69 -6.58
C LEU A 30 -0.33 8.31 -5.93
N VAL A 31 0.32 8.28 -4.77
CA VAL A 31 0.43 7.08 -3.95
C VAL A 31 -0.53 7.18 -2.77
N VAL A 32 -1.39 6.18 -2.61
CA VAL A 32 -2.25 6.02 -1.43
C VAL A 32 -1.64 4.98 -0.51
N TYR A 33 -1.31 5.38 0.71
CA TYR A 33 -0.85 4.47 1.75
C TYR A 33 -1.99 4.20 2.74
N VAL A 34 -2.33 2.93 2.97
CA VAL A 34 -3.49 2.54 3.75
C VAL A 34 -3.16 1.47 4.80
N HIS A 35 -3.74 1.61 5.97
CA HIS A 35 -3.64 0.64 7.07
C HIS A 35 -4.94 -0.14 7.17
N TRP A 36 -4.91 -1.43 6.84
CA TRP A 36 -6.11 -2.26 6.68
C TRP A 36 -5.83 -3.75 6.89
N GLY A 37 -6.87 -4.58 6.75
CA GLY A 37 -6.73 -6.03 6.77
C GLY A 37 -6.75 -6.62 8.17
N ILE A 38 -6.40 -7.88 8.23
CA ILE A 38 -6.35 -8.68 9.47
C ILE A 38 -4.91 -9.13 9.70
N GLU A 39 -4.41 -8.96 10.91
CA GLU A 39 -3.06 -9.41 11.29
C GLU A 39 -2.86 -10.89 10.97
N ARG A 40 -1.72 -11.19 10.35
CA ARG A 40 -1.26 -12.54 9.97
C ARG A 40 -2.13 -13.28 8.94
N ASN A 41 -3.12 -12.60 8.36
CA ASN A 41 -3.85 -13.15 7.24
C ASN A 41 -3.08 -12.91 5.95
N THR A 42 -2.67 -13.98 5.26
CA THR A 42 -1.92 -13.90 3.99
C THR A 42 -2.80 -13.58 2.79
N GLU A 43 -4.12 -13.72 2.94
CA GLU A 43 -5.09 -13.38 1.90
C GLU A 43 -5.75 -12.05 2.22
N PRO A 44 -5.80 -11.09 1.27
CA PRO A 44 -6.55 -9.87 1.46
C PRO A 44 -8.05 -10.14 1.65
N GLU A 45 -8.65 -9.44 2.59
CA GLU A 45 -10.10 -9.45 2.79
C GLU A 45 -10.83 -8.82 1.58
N GLU A 46 -12.07 -9.21 1.33
CA GLU A 46 -12.86 -8.69 0.22
C GLU A 46 -12.99 -7.15 0.26
N TYR A 47 -13.10 -6.58 1.46
CA TYR A 47 -13.17 -5.12 1.58
C TYR A 47 -11.87 -4.42 1.20
N GLN A 48 -10.69 -5.05 1.42
CA GLN A 48 -9.40 -4.53 0.97
C GLN A 48 -9.35 -4.46 -0.56
N ARG A 49 -9.81 -5.53 -1.23
CA ARG A 49 -9.89 -5.59 -2.69
C ARG A 49 -10.81 -4.51 -3.26
N THR A 50 -12.02 -4.42 -2.71
CA THR A 50 -13.00 -3.42 -3.11
C THR A 50 -12.46 -2.01 -2.92
N MET A 51 -11.91 -1.72 -1.75
CA MET A 51 -11.40 -0.39 -1.40
C MET A 51 -10.17 -0.02 -2.22
N GLY A 52 -9.23 -0.94 -2.39
CA GLY A 52 -8.03 -0.70 -3.20
C GLY A 52 -8.37 -0.33 -4.64
N ARG A 53 -9.33 -1.05 -5.25
CA ARG A 53 -9.83 -0.74 -6.60
C ARG A 53 -10.56 0.60 -6.66
N GLN A 54 -11.37 0.93 -5.66
CA GLN A 54 -12.03 2.25 -5.56
C GLN A 54 -11.01 3.39 -5.47
N TYR A 55 -9.88 3.20 -4.78
CA TYR A 55 -8.81 4.19 -4.71
C TYR A 55 -8.17 4.41 -6.08
N ILE A 56 -7.92 3.34 -6.84
CA ILE A 56 -7.44 3.44 -8.23
C ILE A 56 -8.47 4.15 -9.10
N ASP A 57 -9.75 3.79 -9.01
CA ASP A 57 -10.83 4.44 -9.78
C ASP A 57 -10.97 5.93 -9.45
N ALA A 58 -10.62 6.33 -8.23
CA ALA A 58 -10.64 7.73 -7.79
C ALA A 58 -9.42 8.55 -8.24
N GLY A 59 -8.38 7.91 -8.79
CA GLY A 59 -7.20 8.59 -9.35
C GLY A 59 -5.86 8.16 -8.74
N ALA A 60 -5.81 7.22 -7.78
CA ALA A 60 -4.55 6.72 -7.29
C ALA A 60 -3.77 5.96 -8.39
N ASP A 61 -2.47 6.20 -8.49
CA ASP A 61 -1.56 5.50 -9.39
C ASP A 61 -0.97 4.25 -8.75
N LEU A 62 -0.88 4.24 -7.43
CA LEU A 62 -0.35 3.15 -6.63
C LEU A 62 -1.07 3.13 -5.26
N VAL A 63 -1.46 1.94 -4.82
CA VAL A 63 -1.98 1.71 -3.47
C VAL A 63 -1.02 0.79 -2.73
N VAL A 64 -0.59 1.20 -1.53
CA VAL A 64 0.30 0.42 -0.67
C VAL A 64 -0.37 0.21 0.68
N GLY A 65 -0.63 -1.05 1.00
CA GLY A 65 -1.26 -1.47 2.24
C GLY A 65 -0.25 -1.86 3.32
N SER A 66 -0.69 -1.71 4.56
CA SER A 66 0.03 -2.12 5.76
C SER A 66 -0.95 -2.69 6.80
N HIS A 67 -0.46 -3.17 7.91
CA HIS A 67 -1.12 -3.77 9.07
C HIS A 67 -1.10 -5.30 9.11
N PRO A 68 -1.29 -6.10 8.04
CA PRO A 68 -1.33 -7.55 8.18
C PRO A 68 -0.04 -8.16 8.75
N HIS A 69 1.09 -7.45 8.73
CA HIS A 69 2.40 -7.90 9.21
C HIS A 69 2.97 -9.10 8.45
N VAL A 70 2.28 -9.59 7.44
CA VAL A 70 2.71 -10.65 6.51
C VAL A 70 2.57 -10.15 5.08
N LEU A 71 3.29 -10.78 4.16
CA LEU A 71 3.11 -10.52 2.74
C LEU A 71 1.70 -10.93 2.30
N GLN A 72 1.06 -10.06 1.54
CA GLN A 72 -0.15 -10.36 0.78
C GLN A 72 0.12 -10.14 -0.70
N GLU A 73 -0.79 -10.55 -1.56
CA GLU A 73 -0.64 -10.43 -3.00
C GLU A 73 -0.44 -8.99 -3.48
N ILE A 74 0.11 -8.86 -4.67
CA ILE A 74 0.16 -7.62 -5.43
C ILE A 74 -0.74 -7.79 -6.64
N GLU A 75 -1.76 -6.94 -6.75
CA GLU A 75 -2.72 -6.95 -7.84
C GLU A 75 -2.39 -5.86 -8.86
N THR A 76 -2.57 -6.17 -10.14
CA THR A 76 -2.64 -5.17 -11.21
C THR A 76 -4.11 -4.93 -11.56
N TYR A 77 -4.57 -3.72 -11.35
CA TYR A 77 -5.93 -3.30 -11.64
C TYR A 77 -5.91 -2.05 -12.54
N GLN A 78 -6.54 -2.14 -13.71
CA GLN A 78 -6.54 -1.07 -14.73
C GLN A 78 -5.13 -0.52 -15.05
N GLY A 79 -4.14 -1.42 -15.13
CA GLY A 79 -2.74 -1.05 -15.38
C GLY A 79 -2.00 -0.42 -14.20
N LYS A 80 -2.64 -0.31 -13.04
CA LYS A 80 -2.09 0.25 -11.79
C LYS A 80 -1.86 -0.85 -10.77
N THR A 81 -1.00 -0.58 -9.78
CA THR A 81 -0.59 -1.59 -8.79
C THR A 81 -1.26 -1.36 -7.45
N ILE A 82 -1.76 -2.44 -6.85
CA ILE A 82 -2.23 -2.51 -5.46
C ILE A 82 -1.36 -3.53 -4.74
N ALA A 83 -0.47 -3.09 -3.85
CA ALA A 83 0.29 -3.94 -2.95
C ALA A 83 -0.47 -4.03 -1.63
N TYR A 84 -1.13 -5.16 -1.36
CA TYR A 84 -2.03 -5.28 -0.21
C TYR A 84 -1.30 -5.30 1.13
N SER A 85 -0.11 -5.91 1.21
CA SER A 85 0.80 -5.82 2.35
C SER A 85 2.20 -6.26 1.96
N LEU A 86 3.20 -5.51 2.38
CA LEU A 86 4.62 -5.79 2.15
C LEU A 86 5.30 -6.48 3.35
N GLY A 87 4.53 -6.85 4.38
CA GLY A 87 5.05 -7.47 5.59
C GLY A 87 5.74 -6.48 6.52
N ASN A 88 6.57 -7.02 7.44
CA ASN A 88 7.30 -6.25 8.43
C ASN A 88 8.69 -5.89 7.92
N PHE A 89 8.95 -4.62 7.62
CA PHE A 89 10.29 -4.20 7.21
C PHE A 89 11.22 -3.99 8.42
N VAL A 90 10.79 -3.21 9.40
CA VAL A 90 11.49 -3.05 10.70
C VAL A 90 10.48 -3.29 11.81
N PHE A 91 10.49 -4.48 12.37
CA PHE A 91 9.55 -4.85 13.43
C PHE A 91 10.13 -5.94 14.32
N GLY A 92 9.79 -5.93 15.59
CA GLY A 92 10.33 -6.85 16.60
C GLY A 92 9.73 -8.26 16.59
N SER A 93 8.93 -8.63 15.57
CA SER A 93 8.32 -9.95 15.49
C SER A 93 9.17 -10.98 14.76
N SER A 94 8.81 -12.25 14.91
CA SER A 94 9.47 -13.38 14.26
C SER A 94 8.95 -13.70 12.85
N ILE A 95 8.29 -12.75 12.17
CA ILE A 95 7.81 -12.95 10.79
C ILE A 95 8.89 -12.39 9.85
N PRO A 96 9.71 -13.27 9.24
CA PRO A 96 10.92 -12.81 8.56
C PRO A 96 10.69 -12.32 7.13
N GLN A 97 9.64 -12.80 6.44
CA GLN A 97 9.45 -12.47 5.02
C GLN A 97 8.85 -11.08 4.87
N THR A 98 9.53 -10.25 4.11
CA THR A 98 9.11 -8.89 3.78
C THR A 98 9.65 -8.50 2.41
N GLU A 99 9.14 -7.41 1.87
CA GLU A 99 9.55 -6.88 0.56
C GLU A 99 9.72 -5.37 0.60
N LEU A 100 10.63 -4.88 -0.24
CA LEU A 100 10.66 -3.49 -0.67
C LEU A 100 9.90 -3.35 -1.98
N LEU A 101 9.06 -2.35 -2.08
CA LEU A 101 8.47 -1.93 -3.34
C LEU A 101 9.37 -0.85 -3.94
N LYS A 102 9.94 -1.12 -5.11
CA LYS A 102 10.74 -0.16 -5.87
C LYS A 102 9.87 0.43 -6.98
N VAL A 103 9.78 1.76 -7.00
CA VAL A 103 9.07 2.51 -8.02
C VAL A 103 10.07 3.43 -8.73
N VAL A 104 10.18 3.31 -10.04
CA VAL A 104 10.96 4.20 -10.89
C VAL A 104 9.98 5.00 -11.73
N LEU A 105 10.01 6.32 -11.58
CA LEU A 105 9.16 7.24 -12.31
C LEU A 105 9.97 7.95 -13.39
N ASP A 106 9.43 8.00 -14.60
CA ASP A 106 9.97 8.83 -15.69
C ASP A 106 8.83 9.46 -16.49
N GLU A 107 9.16 10.15 -17.58
CA GLU A 107 8.19 10.83 -18.44
C GLU A 107 7.23 9.86 -19.15
N THR A 108 7.55 8.56 -19.19
CA THR A 108 6.74 7.53 -19.85
C THR A 108 5.79 6.80 -18.89
N GLY A 109 6.00 6.94 -17.56
CA GLY A 109 5.17 6.30 -16.53
C GLY A 109 5.96 5.79 -15.35
N ALA A 110 5.46 4.71 -14.73
CA ALA A 110 6.04 4.08 -13.55
C ALA A 110 6.44 2.62 -13.86
N GLU A 111 7.65 2.25 -13.48
CA GLU A 111 8.07 0.85 -13.41
C GLU A 111 8.08 0.42 -11.95
N ILE A 112 7.34 -0.65 -11.64
CA ILE A 112 7.19 -1.16 -10.27
C ILE A 112 7.77 -2.57 -10.21
N SER A 113 8.63 -2.78 -9.21
CA SER A 113 9.22 -4.09 -8.91
C SER A 113 9.32 -4.32 -7.41
N THR A 114 9.44 -5.56 -6.99
CA THR A 114 9.67 -5.94 -5.60
C THR A 114 11.08 -6.46 -5.39
N ILE A 115 11.60 -6.24 -4.20
CA ILE A 115 12.89 -6.75 -3.76
C ILE A 115 12.63 -7.56 -2.49
N ALA A 116 12.82 -8.88 -2.58
CA ALA A 116 12.62 -9.76 -1.45
C ALA A 116 13.63 -9.47 -0.34
N CYS A 117 13.16 -9.37 0.88
CA CYS A 117 13.94 -9.10 2.06
C CYS A 117 13.64 -10.08 3.19
N THR A 118 14.56 -10.17 4.13
CA THR A 118 14.41 -10.92 5.38
C THR A 118 14.58 -9.99 6.56
N SER A 119 13.63 -9.97 7.48
CA SER A 119 13.69 -9.19 8.72
C SER A 119 13.83 -10.12 9.92
N SER A 120 14.84 -9.89 10.74
CA SER A 120 15.11 -10.68 11.95
C SER A 120 15.81 -9.83 13.01
N GLY A 121 15.32 -9.89 14.25
CA GLY A 121 15.90 -9.15 15.38
C GLY A 121 15.91 -7.63 15.20
N GLY A 122 14.93 -7.09 14.46
CA GLY A 122 14.85 -5.66 14.15
C GLY A 122 15.76 -5.21 12.99
N TYR A 123 16.43 -6.13 12.31
CA TYR A 123 17.27 -5.84 11.15
C TYR A 123 16.69 -6.44 9.88
N THR A 124 16.71 -5.67 8.80
CA THR A 124 16.27 -6.11 7.48
C THR A 124 17.45 -6.13 6.51
N ARG A 125 17.50 -7.16 5.69
CA ARG A 125 18.52 -7.39 4.65
C ARG A 125 17.87 -8.02 3.43
N LEU A 126 18.60 -7.97 2.30
CA LEU A 126 18.15 -8.65 1.09
C LEU A 126 18.04 -10.15 1.38
N ALA A 127 17.00 -10.78 0.87
CA ALA A 127 16.89 -12.24 0.88
C ALA A 127 17.95 -12.84 -0.08
N GLU A 128 18.53 -13.94 0.37
CA GLU A 128 19.50 -14.70 -0.44
C GLU A 128 18.81 -15.52 -1.53
#